data_7660abeedeb75c549e67ed10d5ba5bb8
#
_entry.id   7660abeedeb75c549e67ed10d5ba5bb8
#
_cell.length_a   1.000
_cell.length_b   1.000
_cell.length_c   1.000
_cell.angle_alpha   90.00
_cell.angle_beta   90.00
_cell.angle_gamma   90.00
#
_symmetry.space_group_name_H-M   'P 1'
#
loop_
_entity.id
_entity.type
_entity.pdbx_description
1 polymer ?
#
loop_
_entity_poly.entity_id
_entity_poly.type
_entity_poly.pdbx_seq_one_letter_code
_entity_poly.pdbx_strand_id
1 'polypeptide(L)'
;MRGWFADDTAARFEAYGWHVLRGVDGHDTESLEAAFAAARAITDRPSFLCCRTVIGWGAPHKQGSASMHGEPVGTEEIAATREYLGWPDPPFEIPAAIGAAWDMRAAGARAEAEWRERFDAYRTAYPDLAAELARRLDGTLPSQFAACATEHVARAQAETAAAATRQSSQAALNAIGPVLPELIGGSADLTPSNGTLRRNSVTLGPDRPDGDYVHFGVREFAMSAIMNGITAHGGLIPYGGTFLVFSDYARNAVRMAALMRLGVVFVYTHDSIGLGEDGPTHQPIEQVASLRIIPQLELWRPCDAAETAVAWRAAIENRSAPTCLVLTRQAVPPQPRDAAQLAAAARGGYVLIDSDGPPEAIVIATGSEVAIAADAVRAVAATGRRVRLVSMPCLSAFERQDEAYRRAVLPGDVRARVAVEAGVREPWWRYVGPDGLILGIDRFGESAPAKTLFQHFGFTADKVRSAIEAVLAAADRDSSRHKTN
;
A
#
# COMPACT_ATOMS: atom_id res chain seq x y z
N MET A 1 30.21 -9.95 -15.86
CA MET A 1 30.32 -8.93 -14.81
C MET A 1 31.76 -8.50 -14.49
N ARG A 2 32.76 -9.24 -14.95
CA ARG A 2 34.16 -8.84 -14.74
C ARG A 2 34.43 -7.46 -15.38
N GLY A 3 35.06 -6.58 -14.59
CA GLY A 3 35.36 -5.20 -15.01
C GLY A 3 34.26 -4.16 -14.78
N TRP A 4 33.03 -4.60 -14.46
CA TRP A 4 31.89 -3.71 -14.19
C TRP A 4 31.42 -3.73 -12.72
N PHE A 5 31.56 -4.87 -12.04
CA PHE A 5 31.23 -5.00 -10.63
C PHE A 5 32.56 -5.14 -9.86
N ALA A 6 32.94 -4.06 -9.20
CA ALA A 6 34.22 -3.95 -8.49
C ALA A 6 34.05 -3.94 -6.95
N ASP A 7 32.83 -4.04 -6.46
CA ASP A 7 32.55 -4.04 -5.02
C ASP A 7 33.12 -5.29 -4.34
N ASP A 8 33.79 -5.09 -3.20
CA ASP A 8 34.07 -6.17 -2.26
C ASP A 8 32.85 -6.36 -1.35
N THR A 9 31.90 -7.18 -1.82
CA THR A 9 30.67 -7.49 -1.09
C THR A 9 30.96 -8.14 0.26
N ALA A 10 31.99 -8.99 0.35
CA ALA A 10 32.37 -9.63 1.59
C ALA A 10 32.85 -8.61 2.64
N ALA A 11 33.75 -7.68 2.23
CA ALA A 11 34.20 -6.60 3.14
C ALA A 11 33.04 -5.71 3.60
N ARG A 12 32.03 -5.48 2.75
CA ARG A 12 30.83 -4.73 3.13
C ARG A 12 30.07 -5.41 4.27
N PHE A 13 29.85 -6.73 4.19
CA PHE A 13 29.17 -7.48 5.24
C PHE A 13 30.02 -7.64 6.51
N GLU A 14 31.36 -7.74 6.36
CA GLU A 14 32.27 -7.69 7.51
C GLU A 14 32.16 -6.36 8.27
N ALA A 15 32.04 -5.23 7.53
CA ALA A 15 31.84 -3.89 8.13
C ALA A 15 30.48 -3.76 8.83
N TYR A 16 29.47 -4.58 8.49
CA TYR A 16 28.20 -4.67 9.22
C TYR A 16 28.28 -5.57 10.47
N GLY A 17 29.46 -6.16 10.75
CA GLY A 17 29.65 -7.07 11.88
C GLY A 17 29.17 -8.50 11.63
N TRP A 18 28.91 -8.88 10.38
CA TRP A 18 28.52 -10.24 10.03
C TRP A 18 29.74 -11.19 10.03
N HIS A 19 29.49 -12.46 10.31
CA HIS A 19 30.45 -13.53 10.03
C HIS A 19 30.44 -13.81 8.52
N VAL A 20 31.61 -13.69 7.85
CA VAL A 20 31.70 -13.82 6.39
C VAL A 20 32.63 -14.95 6.01
N LEU A 21 32.12 -15.87 5.18
CA LEU A 21 32.89 -16.95 4.56
C LEU A 21 33.16 -16.59 3.09
N ARG A 22 34.43 -16.38 2.76
CA ARG A 22 34.87 -15.97 1.41
C ARG A 22 35.27 -17.19 0.58
N GLY A 23 35.05 -17.10 -0.74
CA GLY A 23 35.62 -18.03 -1.71
C GLY A 23 35.07 -19.45 -1.68
N VAL A 24 33.84 -19.62 -1.17
CA VAL A 24 33.14 -20.92 -1.19
C VAL A 24 32.90 -21.34 -2.64
N ASP A 25 33.30 -22.54 -3.02
CA ASP A 25 32.95 -23.09 -4.33
C ASP A 25 31.51 -23.59 -4.32
N GLY A 26 30.63 -22.89 -5.04
CA GLY A 26 29.20 -23.23 -5.08
C GLY A 26 28.87 -24.44 -5.96
N HIS A 27 29.85 -25.04 -6.61
CA HIS A 27 29.73 -26.28 -7.41
C HIS A 27 30.41 -27.49 -6.74
N ASP A 28 31.07 -27.27 -5.61
CA ASP A 28 31.69 -28.33 -4.81
C ASP A 28 30.91 -28.59 -3.53
N THR A 29 30.38 -29.81 -3.40
CA THR A 29 29.55 -30.21 -2.26
C THR A 29 30.32 -30.18 -0.94
N GLU A 30 31.60 -30.57 -0.93
CA GLU A 30 32.43 -30.58 0.29
C GLU A 30 32.71 -29.15 0.77
N SER A 31 32.97 -28.22 -0.16
CA SER A 31 33.12 -26.79 0.12
C SER A 31 31.84 -26.19 0.72
N LEU A 32 30.68 -26.55 0.18
CA LEU A 32 29.37 -26.11 0.70
C LEU A 32 29.07 -26.70 2.09
N GLU A 33 29.31 -27.99 2.31
CA GLU A 33 29.11 -28.63 3.62
C GLU A 33 29.98 -27.99 4.71
N ALA A 34 31.25 -27.76 4.41
CA ALA A 34 32.18 -27.09 5.33
C ALA A 34 31.71 -25.65 5.64
N ALA A 35 31.25 -24.91 4.63
CA ALA A 35 30.73 -23.56 4.82
C ALA A 35 29.45 -23.53 5.66
N PHE A 36 28.52 -24.44 5.44
CA PHE A 36 27.31 -24.57 6.26
C PHE A 36 27.62 -24.96 7.71
N ALA A 37 28.57 -25.89 7.92
CA ALA A 37 29.00 -26.27 9.25
C ALA A 37 29.61 -25.08 10.00
N ALA A 38 30.49 -24.32 9.35
CA ALA A 38 31.10 -23.11 9.91
C ALA A 38 30.03 -22.04 10.24
N ALA A 39 29.06 -21.82 9.35
CA ALA A 39 27.97 -20.87 9.58
C ALA A 39 27.08 -21.27 10.77
N ARG A 40 26.76 -22.56 10.92
CA ARG A 40 25.95 -23.07 12.04
C ARG A 40 26.65 -22.97 13.39
N ALA A 41 27.97 -22.97 13.42
CA ALA A 41 28.76 -22.82 14.62
C ALA A 41 28.73 -21.42 15.21
N ILE A 42 28.37 -20.40 14.39
CA ILE A 42 28.26 -19.01 14.80
C ILE A 42 26.81 -18.72 15.22
N THR A 43 26.62 -18.37 16.48
CA THR A 43 25.28 -18.16 17.08
C THR A 43 25.04 -16.72 17.56
N ASP A 44 26.08 -15.87 17.56
CA ASP A 44 26.02 -14.50 18.07
C ASP A 44 25.78 -13.45 17.00
N ARG A 45 25.87 -13.81 15.73
CA ARG A 45 25.69 -12.92 14.57
C ARG A 45 25.34 -13.70 13.30
N PRO A 46 24.74 -13.04 12.29
CA PRO A 46 24.42 -13.70 11.02
C PRO A 46 25.67 -14.07 10.24
N SER A 47 25.58 -15.16 9.47
CA SER A 47 26.63 -15.62 8.59
C SER A 47 26.30 -15.32 7.13
N PHE A 48 27.28 -14.84 6.38
CA PHE A 48 27.19 -14.55 4.94
C PHE A 48 28.22 -15.42 4.18
N LEU A 49 27.76 -16.27 3.26
CA LEU A 49 28.57 -17.14 2.45
C LEU A 49 28.72 -16.58 1.06
N CYS A 50 29.95 -16.22 0.65
CA CYS A 50 30.25 -15.74 -0.70
C CYS A 50 30.56 -16.95 -1.60
N CYS A 51 29.50 -17.49 -2.23
CA CYS A 51 29.63 -18.65 -3.12
C CYS A 51 29.99 -18.20 -4.54
N ARG A 52 31.04 -18.78 -5.10
CA ARG A 52 31.41 -18.59 -6.50
C ARG A 52 30.69 -19.62 -7.35
N THR A 53 29.93 -19.15 -8.33
CA THR A 53 29.17 -20.01 -9.25
C THR A 53 29.36 -19.57 -10.70
N VAL A 54 29.04 -20.48 -11.63
CA VAL A 54 28.96 -20.22 -13.07
C VAL A 54 27.52 -20.42 -13.50
N ILE A 55 26.92 -19.42 -14.14
CA ILE A 55 25.55 -19.54 -14.65
C ILE A 55 25.49 -20.67 -15.70
N GLY A 56 24.48 -21.55 -15.59
CA GLY A 56 24.32 -22.69 -16.47
C GLY A 56 25.44 -23.74 -16.35
N TRP A 57 26.05 -23.84 -15.14
CA TRP A 57 27.06 -24.84 -14.85
C TRP A 57 26.59 -26.24 -15.26
N GLY A 58 27.47 -26.98 -15.93
CA GLY A 58 27.17 -28.29 -16.47
C GLY A 58 26.65 -28.30 -17.89
N ALA A 59 26.29 -27.13 -18.47
CA ALA A 59 25.96 -27.02 -19.89
C ALA A 59 27.21 -26.76 -20.71
N PRO A 60 27.79 -27.76 -21.41
CA PRO A 60 29.15 -27.70 -21.92
C PRO A 60 29.36 -26.60 -22.98
N HIS A 61 28.34 -26.24 -23.76
CA HIS A 61 28.43 -25.22 -24.80
C HIS A 61 27.89 -23.86 -24.42
N LYS A 62 27.05 -23.77 -23.33
CA LYS A 62 26.35 -22.55 -22.98
C LYS A 62 26.68 -21.99 -21.60
N GLN A 63 27.32 -22.76 -20.70
CA GLN A 63 27.65 -22.25 -19.36
C GLN A 63 28.49 -20.96 -19.44
N GLY A 64 28.19 -20.03 -18.54
CA GLY A 64 28.85 -18.73 -18.49
C GLY A 64 28.36 -17.73 -19.52
N SER A 65 27.47 -18.12 -20.44
CA SER A 65 26.92 -17.23 -21.46
C SER A 65 25.68 -16.45 -20.97
N ALA A 66 25.41 -15.33 -21.62
CA ALA A 66 24.24 -14.50 -21.32
C ALA A 66 22.90 -15.23 -21.61
N SER A 67 22.89 -16.13 -22.62
CA SER A 67 21.68 -16.87 -22.99
C SER A 67 21.18 -17.81 -21.90
N MET A 68 22.04 -18.23 -20.97
CA MET A 68 21.64 -19.03 -19.81
C MET A 68 20.79 -18.28 -18.78
N HIS A 69 20.66 -16.96 -18.91
CA HIS A 69 19.89 -16.17 -17.94
C HIS A 69 18.37 -16.41 -18.01
N GLY A 70 17.82 -16.65 -19.19
CA GLY A 70 16.36 -16.80 -19.31
C GLY A 70 15.87 -17.41 -20.62
N GLU A 71 16.75 -17.90 -21.46
CA GLU A 71 16.38 -18.58 -22.70
C GLU A 71 16.27 -20.10 -22.51
N PRO A 72 15.37 -20.80 -23.23
CA PRO A 72 15.35 -22.25 -23.27
C PRO A 72 16.72 -22.79 -23.71
N VAL A 73 17.22 -23.77 -22.96
CA VAL A 73 18.55 -24.34 -23.22
C VAL A 73 18.63 -25.06 -24.59
N GLY A 74 17.51 -25.68 -24.98
CA GLY A 74 17.40 -26.49 -26.21
C GLY A 74 17.71 -27.97 -25.98
N THR A 75 17.11 -28.82 -26.80
CA THR A 75 17.11 -30.28 -26.59
C THR A 75 18.53 -30.87 -26.66
N GLU A 76 19.36 -30.39 -27.61
CA GLU A 76 20.74 -30.87 -27.78
C GLU A 76 21.60 -30.52 -26.56
N GLU A 77 21.52 -29.28 -26.06
CA GLU A 77 22.28 -28.86 -24.91
C GLU A 77 21.81 -29.55 -23.63
N ILE A 78 20.48 -29.84 -23.48
CA ILE A 78 19.97 -30.65 -22.39
C ILE A 78 20.58 -32.03 -22.38
N ALA A 79 20.65 -32.70 -23.55
CA ALA A 79 21.29 -34.01 -23.69
C ALA A 79 22.78 -33.96 -23.31
N ALA A 80 23.52 -32.98 -23.82
CA ALA A 80 24.93 -32.77 -23.50
C ALA A 80 25.16 -32.45 -22.02
N THR A 81 24.28 -31.68 -21.41
CA THR A 81 24.32 -31.37 -19.97
C THR A 81 24.11 -32.63 -19.13
N ARG A 82 23.16 -33.48 -19.50
CA ARG A 82 22.92 -34.77 -18.81
C ARG A 82 24.11 -35.69 -18.88
N GLU A 83 24.74 -35.79 -20.04
CA GLU A 83 25.96 -36.55 -20.24
C GLU A 83 27.11 -36.00 -19.39
N TYR A 84 27.33 -34.68 -19.42
CA TYR A 84 28.36 -33.99 -18.63
C TYR A 84 28.19 -34.21 -17.12
N LEU A 85 26.95 -34.15 -16.62
CA LEU A 85 26.64 -34.36 -15.21
C LEU A 85 26.53 -35.84 -14.83
N GLY A 86 26.67 -36.78 -15.77
CA GLY A 86 26.49 -38.18 -15.49
C GLY A 86 25.10 -38.60 -15.09
N TRP A 87 24.03 -37.90 -15.58
CA TRP A 87 22.65 -38.19 -15.30
C TRP A 87 22.06 -39.18 -16.32
N PRO A 88 21.87 -40.45 -15.95
CA PRO A 88 21.48 -41.49 -16.93
C PRO A 88 19.98 -41.60 -17.16
N ASP A 89 19.18 -41.10 -16.23
CA ASP A 89 17.73 -41.33 -16.25
C ASP A 89 17.00 -40.47 -17.29
N PRO A 90 15.89 -40.94 -17.88
CA PRO A 90 15.08 -40.17 -18.83
C PRO A 90 14.55 -38.85 -18.23
N PRO A 91 14.14 -37.86 -19.08
CA PRO A 91 13.49 -36.65 -18.61
C PRO A 91 12.28 -36.94 -17.73
N PHE A 92 12.18 -36.24 -16.59
CA PHE A 92 11.11 -36.34 -15.59
C PHE A 92 11.07 -37.67 -14.78
N GLU A 93 12.03 -38.56 -14.99
CA GLU A 93 12.20 -39.74 -14.14
C GLU A 93 13.20 -39.45 -13.04
N ILE A 94 12.76 -39.66 -11.79
CA ILE A 94 13.60 -39.51 -10.59
C ILE A 94 13.89 -40.91 -10.03
N PRO A 95 15.15 -41.34 -9.90
CA PRO A 95 15.49 -42.62 -9.29
C PRO A 95 14.85 -42.78 -7.91
N ALA A 96 14.30 -43.98 -7.65
CA ALA A 96 13.57 -44.25 -6.40
C ALA A 96 14.41 -43.96 -5.14
N ALA A 97 15.73 -44.25 -5.19
CA ALA A 97 16.64 -43.98 -4.09
C ALA A 97 16.78 -42.47 -3.80
N ILE A 98 16.86 -41.66 -4.86
CA ILE A 98 16.93 -40.18 -4.76
C ILE A 98 15.58 -39.66 -4.22
N GLY A 99 14.47 -40.11 -4.80
CA GLY A 99 13.12 -39.76 -4.33
C GLY A 99 12.93 -40.07 -2.86
N ALA A 100 13.36 -41.25 -2.40
CA ALA A 100 13.27 -41.66 -0.98
C ALA A 100 14.17 -40.83 -0.05
N ALA A 101 15.37 -40.44 -0.53
CA ALA A 101 16.28 -39.59 0.25
C ALA A 101 15.74 -38.14 0.42
N TRP A 102 14.97 -37.63 -0.55
CA TRP A 102 14.35 -36.31 -0.50
C TRP A 102 12.94 -36.34 0.12
N ASP A 103 12.37 -37.51 0.43
CA ASP A 103 11.05 -37.62 1.06
C ASP A 103 11.09 -37.22 2.54
N MET A 104 10.76 -35.97 2.81
CA MET A 104 10.74 -35.38 4.14
C MET A 104 9.38 -35.53 4.86
N ARG A 105 8.39 -36.20 4.28
CA ARG A 105 7.05 -36.32 4.88
C ARG A 105 7.07 -36.93 6.26
N ALA A 106 7.80 -38.02 6.48
CA ALA A 106 7.92 -38.66 7.79
C ALA A 106 8.72 -37.83 8.81
N ALA A 107 9.78 -37.14 8.34
CA ALA A 107 10.57 -36.25 9.19
C ALA A 107 9.75 -34.99 9.56
N GLY A 108 9.05 -34.44 8.62
CA GLY A 108 8.14 -33.28 8.84
C GLY A 108 7.01 -33.63 9.82
N ALA A 109 6.36 -34.77 9.66
CA ALA A 109 5.32 -35.24 10.58
C ALA A 109 5.82 -35.40 12.02
N ARG A 110 7.06 -35.91 12.21
CA ARG A 110 7.67 -35.99 13.57
C ARG A 110 7.92 -34.59 14.13
N ALA A 111 8.51 -33.68 13.36
CA ALA A 111 8.79 -32.35 13.82
C ALA A 111 7.49 -31.59 14.17
N GLU A 112 6.43 -31.77 13.38
CA GLU A 112 5.11 -31.22 13.67
C GLU A 112 4.50 -31.79 14.95
N ALA A 113 4.60 -33.11 15.17
CA ALA A 113 4.11 -33.76 16.37
C ALA A 113 4.83 -33.26 17.64
N GLU A 114 6.16 -33.14 17.59
CA GLU A 114 6.97 -32.58 18.67
C GLU A 114 6.64 -31.10 18.96
N TRP A 115 6.37 -30.32 17.92
CA TRP A 115 5.92 -28.94 18.07
C TRP A 115 4.54 -28.87 18.71
N ARG A 116 3.59 -29.71 18.28
CA ARG A 116 2.23 -29.80 18.85
C ARG A 116 2.24 -30.16 20.31
N GLU A 117 3.04 -31.14 20.70
CA GLU A 117 3.20 -31.53 22.11
C GLU A 117 3.69 -30.36 22.97
N ARG A 118 4.73 -29.67 22.52
CA ARG A 118 5.24 -28.46 23.20
C ARG A 118 4.20 -27.35 23.26
N PHE A 119 3.45 -27.11 22.18
CA PHE A 119 2.40 -26.10 22.17
C PHE A 119 1.23 -26.46 23.06
N ASP A 120 0.85 -27.73 23.18
CA ASP A 120 -0.20 -28.19 24.07
C ASP A 120 0.22 -28.05 25.57
N ALA A 121 1.46 -28.30 25.88
CA ALA A 121 2.02 -28.02 27.20
C ALA A 121 2.03 -26.53 27.51
N TYR A 122 2.44 -25.71 26.54
CA TYR A 122 2.38 -24.23 26.64
C TYR A 122 0.95 -23.72 26.84
N ARG A 123 0.00 -24.24 26.07
CA ARG A 123 -1.43 -23.89 26.18
C ARG A 123 -2.01 -24.26 27.56
N THR A 124 -1.55 -25.33 28.14
CA THR A 124 -1.96 -25.71 29.49
C THR A 124 -1.37 -24.78 30.56
N ALA A 125 -0.10 -24.40 30.42
CA ALA A 125 0.59 -23.54 31.37
C ALA A 125 0.22 -22.04 31.22
N TYR A 126 -0.06 -21.57 29.97
CA TYR A 126 -0.29 -20.17 29.62
C TYR A 126 -1.46 -20.05 28.63
N PRO A 127 -2.71 -20.35 29.05
CA PRO A 127 -3.86 -20.45 28.13
C PRO A 127 -4.13 -19.16 27.35
N ASP A 128 -4.06 -18.00 28.00
CA ASP A 128 -4.34 -16.70 27.36
C ASP A 128 -3.27 -16.34 26.32
N LEU A 129 -1.99 -16.58 26.64
CA LEU A 129 -0.90 -16.31 25.70
C LEU A 129 -0.92 -17.26 24.50
N ALA A 130 -1.28 -18.51 24.72
CA ALA A 130 -1.42 -19.50 23.64
C ALA A 130 -2.60 -19.17 22.73
N ALA A 131 -3.73 -18.73 23.29
CA ALA A 131 -4.90 -18.28 22.53
C ALA A 131 -4.57 -17.05 21.69
N GLU A 132 -3.85 -16.08 22.26
CA GLU A 132 -3.41 -14.88 21.55
C GLU A 132 -2.43 -15.21 20.43
N LEU A 133 -1.46 -16.09 20.65
CA LEU A 133 -0.53 -16.56 19.61
C LEU A 133 -1.30 -17.22 18.45
N ALA A 134 -2.19 -18.16 18.77
CA ALA A 134 -3.01 -18.84 17.75
C ALA A 134 -3.84 -17.82 16.94
N ARG A 135 -4.53 -16.90 17.61
CA ARG A 135 -5.31 -15.82 16.96
C ARG A 135 -4.47 -15.02 15.97
N ARG A 136 -3.26 -14.62 16.38
CA ARG A 136 -2.35 -13.84 15.52
C ARG A 136 -1.87 -14.64 14.32
N LEU A 137 -1.52 -15.91 14.51
CA LEU A 137 -1.07 -16.79 13.42
C LEU A 137 -2.21 -17.07 12.41
N ASP A 138 -3.45 -17.19 12.90
CA ASP A 138 -4.63 -17.32 12.06
C ASP A 138 -5.03 -16.01 11.34
N GLY A 139 -4.39 -14.88 11.68
CA GLY A 139 -4.68 -13.57 11.11
C GLY A 139 -6.04 -12.97 11.56
N THR A 140 -6.67 -13.55 12.59
CA THR A 140 -7.95 -13.07 13.13
C THR A 140 -7.71 -11.82 13.99
N LEU A 141 -8.50 -10.75 13.74
CA LEU A 141 -8.43 -9.53 14.54
C LEU A 141 -9.03 -9.73 15.94
N PRO A 142 -8.57 -8.97 16.95
CA PRO A 142 -9.17 -9.00 18.28
C PRO A 142 -10.66 -8.69 18.25
N SER A 143 -11.45 -9.35 19.09
CA SER A 143 -12.92 -9.17 19.14
C SER A 143 -13.35 -7.73 19.41
N GLN A 144 -12.53 -6.96 20.17
CA GLN A 144 -12.81 -5.56 20.48
C GLN A 144 -12.51 -4.60 19.32
N PHE A 145 -11.74 -5.03 18.29
CA PHE A 145 -11.29 -4.14 17.22
C PHE A 145 -12.46 -3.48 16.48
N ALA A 146 -13.45 -4.25 16.06
CA ALA A 146 -14.58 -3.73 15.29
C ALA A 146 -15.38 -2.67 16.06
N ALA A 147 -15.63 -2.89 17.36
CA ALA A 147 -16.31 -1.93 18.21
C ALA A 147 -15.49 -0.65 18.41
N CYS A 148 -14.19 -0.80 18.72
CA CYS A 148 -13.27 0.32 18.90
C CYS A 148 -13.14 1.17 17.62
N ALA A 149 -13.00 0.53 16.46
CA ALA A 149 -12.91 1.23 15.18
C ALA A 149 -14.23 1.98 14.86
N THR A 150 -15.38 1.37 15.12
CA THR A 150 -16.69 2.00 14.93
C THR A 150 -16.87 3.22 15.84
N GLU A 151 -16.52 3.10 17.12
CA GLU A 151 -16.55 4.22 18.07
C GLU A 151 -15.61 5.35 17.63
N HIS A 152 -14.40 5.02 17.16
CA HIS A 152 -13.48 6.05 16.68
C HIS A 152 -14.01 6.77 15.45
N VAL A 153 -14.62 6.06 14.48
CA VAL A 153 -15.28 6.67 13.31
C VAL A 153 -16.39 7.65 13.74
N ALA A 154 -17.24 7.27 14.70
CA ALA A 154 -18.29 8.13 15.21
C ALA A 154 -17.72 9.37 15.91
N ARG A 155 -16.67 9.22 16.72
CA ARG A 155 -15.97 10.32 17.39
C ARG A 155 -15.31 11.27 16.38
N ALA A 156 -14.63 10.72 15.36
CA ALA A 156 -14.01 11.52 14.30
C ALA A 156 -15.05 12.32 13.49
N GLN A 157 -16.25 11.78 13.28
CA GLN A 157 -17.36 12.52 12.64
C GLN A 157 -17.91 13.65 13.52
N ALA A 158 -17.81 13.54 14.83
CA ALA A 158 -18.25 14.57 15.76
C ALA A 158 -17.26 15.74 15.91
N GLU A 159 -16.03 15.59 15.40
CA GLU A 159 -15.03 16.66 15.42
C GLU A 159 -15.47 17.83 14.53
N THR A 160 -15.36 19.04 15.07
CA THR A 160 -15.74 20.28 14.34
C THR A 160 -14.55 21.11 13.92
N ALA A 161 -13.36 20.84 14.46
CA ALA A 161 -12.14 21.56 14.14
C ALA A 161 -11.51 21.02 12.84
N ALA A 162 -10.99 21.93 12.02
CA ALA A 162 -10.17 21.55 10.88
C ALA A 162 -8.86 20.90 11.34
N ALA A 163 -8.51 19.77 10.76
CA ALA A 163 -7.27 19.03 11.06
C ALA A 163 -6.64 18.47 9.78
N ALA A 164 -5.31 18.35 9.78
CA ALA A 164 -4.65 17.62 8.70
C ALA A 164 -4.97 16.12 8.80
N THR A 165 -5.25 15.45 7.67
CA THR A 165 -5.60 14.02 7.73
C THR A 165 -4.46 13.14 8.25
N ARG A 166 -3.18 13.58 8.16
CA ARG A 166 -2.06 12.93 8.85
C ARG A 166 -2.19 12.96 10.38
N GLN A 167 -2.77 14.04 10.96
CA GLN A 167 -3.05 14.15 12.39
C GLN A 167 -4.23 13.27 12.77
N SER A 168 -5.25 13.23 11.93
CA SER A 168 -6.40 12.32 12.07
C SER A 168 -5.96 10.85 11.99
N SER A 169 -4.97 10.54 11.15
CA SER A 169 -4.33 9.23 11.08
C SER A 169 -3.64 8.86 12.38
N GLN A 170 -2.88 9.78 12.97
CA GLN A 170 -2.27 9.55 14.29
C GLN A 170 -3.34 9.36 15.39
N ALA A 171 -4.45 10.09 15.31
CA ALA A 171 -5.57 9.91 16.23
C ALA A 171 -6.22 8.52 16.09
N ALA A 172 -6.36 8.03 14.84
CA ALA A 172 -6.84 6.67 14.58
C ALA A 172 -5.89 5.60 15.14
N LEU A 173 -4.58 5.74 14.90
CA LEU A 173 -3.56 4.87 15.47
C LEU A 173 -3.59 4.85 17.01
N ASN A 174 -3.78 6.01 17.64
CA ASN A 174 -3.92 6.11 19.09
C ASN A 174 -5.20 5.46 19.64
N ALA A 175 -6.25 5.42 18.83
CA ALA A 175 -7.52 4.79 19.20
C ALA A 175 -7.47 3.26 19.07
N ILE A 176 -7.01 2.75 17.91
CA ILE A 176 -7.01 1.31 17.62
C ILE A 176 -5.82 0.56 18.23
N GLY A 177 -4.68 1.24 18.41
CA GLY A 177 -3.45 0.61 18.90
C GLY A 177 -3.60 -0.15 20.22
N PRO A 178 -4.29 0.38 21.25
CA PRO A 178 -4.48 -0.32 22.52
C PRO A 178 -5.23 -1.66 22.40
N VAL A 179 -6.06 -1.84 21.39
CA VAL A 179 -6.83 -3.08 21.16
C VAL A 179 -6.23 -3.96 20.06
N LEU A 180 -5.10 -3.57 19.49
CA LEU A 180 -4.44 -4.25 18.39
C LEU A 180 -2.94 -4.46 18.71
N PRO A 181 -2.61 -5.36 19.64
CA PRO A 181 -1.24 -5.55 20.14
C PRO A 181 -0.27 -6.09 19.08
N GLU A 182 -0.76 -6.65 17.98
CA GLU A 182 0.05 -7.07 16.84
C GLU A 182 0.42 -5.94 15.88
N LEU A 183 -0.03 -4.70 16.12
CA LEU A 183 0.25 -3.56 15.26
C LEU A 183 1.68 -3.04 15.51
N ILE A 184 2.54 -3.15 14.50
CA ILE A 184 3.92 -2.63 14.52
C ILE A 184 4.07 -1.48 13.54
N GLY A 185 4.56 -0.33 14.00
CA GLY A 185 4.67 0.88 13.20
C GLY A 185 6.10 1.27 12.85
N GLY A 186 6.22 2.26 11.95
CA GLY A 186 7.50 2.86 11.65
C GLY A 186 7.43 4.05 10.71
N SER A 187 8.59 4.63 10.44
CA SER A 187 8.75 5.69 9.44
C SER A 187 10.15 5.68 8.84
N ALA A 188 10.25 6.10 7.57
CA ALA A 188 11.51 6.34 6.90
C ALA A 188 12.06 7.74 7.24
N ASP A 189 12.49 7.90 8.51
CA ASP A 189 13.08 9.12 9.08
C ASP A 189 12.16 10.38 9.11
N LEU A 190 10.84 10.18 9.03
CA LEU A 190 9.84 11.25 8.98
C LEU A 190 8.78 11.10 10.08
N THR A 191 9.10 10.45 11.19
CA THR A 191 8.16 10.13 12.27
C THR A 191 7.25 11.28 12.69
N PRO A 192 7.77 12.49 13.04
CA PRO A 192 6.91 13.62 13.45
C PRO A 192 6.05 14.14 12.28
N SER A 193 6.62 14.17 11.08
CA SER A 193 5.94 14.68 9.89
C SER A 193 4.83 13.77 9.42
N ASN A 194 5.01 12.46 9.50
CA ASN A 194 4.01 11.47 9.11
C ASN A 194 2.94 11.22 10.17
N GLY A 195 3.21 11.54 11.45
CA GLY A 195 2.30 11.22 12.54
C GLY A 195 2.11 9.72 12.76
N THR A 196 3.15 8.91 12.55
CA THR A 196 3.08 7.45 12.64
C THR A 196 3.36 6.90 14.04
N LEU A 197 3.96 7.69 14.94
CA LEU A 197 4.23 7.27 16.31
C LEU A 197 2.95 7.37 17.16
N ARG A 198 2.50 6.26 17.71
CA ARG A 198 1.38 6.19 18.66
C ARG A 198 1.81 6.65 20.06
N ARG A 199 0.84 7.06 20.87
CA ARG A 199 1.08 7.22 22.30
C ARG A 199 1.50 5.88 22.90
N ASN A 200 2.45 5.92 23.82
CA ASN A 200 2.94 4.73 24.53
C ASN A 200 3.65 3.68 23.64
N SER A 201 3.90 3.98 22.36
CA SER A 201 4.79 3.15 21.53
C SER A 201 6.20 3.13 22.10
N VAL A 202 6.83 1.99 21.99
CA VAL A 202 8.21 1.75 22.41
C VAL A 202 9.05 1.49 21.17
N THR A 203 10.16 2.20 21.06
CA THR A 203 11.11 1.97 19.96
C THR A 203 11.71 0.58 20.06
N LEU A 204 11.62 -0.19 18.98
CA LEU A 204 12.28 -1.49 18.83
C LEU A 204 13.79 -1.28 18.74
N GLY A 205 14.54 -2.01 19.54
CA GLY A 205 16.00 -1.94 19.56
C GLY A 205 16.62 -3.12 20.31
N PRO A 206 17.95 -3.22 20.33
CA PRO A 206 18.64 -4.34 21.00
C PRO A 206 18.24 -4.51 22.48
N ASP A 207 18.06 -3.41 23.18
CA ASP A 207 17.67 -3.40 24.60
C ASP A 207 16.15 -3.45 24.82
N ARG A 208 15.36 -3.34 23.77
CA ARG A 208 13.90 -3.32 23.78
C ARG A 208 13.33 -4.14 22.61
N PRO A 209 13.53 -5.47 22.63
CA PRO A 209 13.04 -6.38 21.60
C PRO A 209 11.51 -6.52 21.61
N ASP A 210 10.84 -6.05 22.66
CA ASP A 210 9.40 -5.94 22.82
C ASP A 210 8.81 -4.65 22.21
N GLY A 211 9.65 -3.79 21.60
CA GLY A 211 9.21 -2.55 20.97
C GLY A 211 8.26 -2.77 19.81
N ASP A 212 7.38 -1.79 19.58
CA ASP A 212 6.34 -1.81 18.55
C ASP A 212 6.48 -0.69 17.53
N TYR A 213 7.63 0.01 17.52
CA TYR A 213 7.92 1.08 16.56
C TYR A 213 9.35 1.02 16.04
N VAL A 214 9.50 1.04 14.71
CA VAL A 214 10.78 0.93 14.00
C VAL A 214 11.18 2.25 13.35
N HIS A 215 12.36 2.78 13.69
CA HIS A 215 12.98 3.88 12.96
C HIS A 215 13.79 3.31 11.78
N PHE A 216 13.17 3.29 10.59
CA PHE A 216 13.81 2.69 9.41
C PHE A 216 14.96 3.52 8.83
N GLY A 217 15.09 4.80 9.24
CA GLY A 217 15.98 5.76 8.59
C GLY A 217 15.51 6.11 7.17
N VAL A 218 16.31 6.84 6.40
CA VAL A 218 16.00 7.20 5.01
C VAL A 218 16.13 5.96 4.11
N ARG A 219 15.15 5.05 4.17
CA ARG A 219 15.16 3.74 3.48
C ARG A 219 13.74 3.31 3.09
N GLU A 220 13.10 4.05 2.21
CA GLU A 220 11.70 3.82 1.80
C GLU A 220 11.48 2.43 1.19
N PHE A 221 12.40 2.00 0.32
CA PHE A 221 12.33 0.65 -0.26
C PHE A 221 12.51 -0.43 0.80
N ALA A 222 13.57 -0.31 1.64
CA ALA A 222 13.84 -1.31 2.67
C ALA A 222 12.74 -1.37 3.72
N MET A 223 12.20 -0.22 4.17
CA MET A 223 11.03 -0.15 5.04
C MET A 223 9.87 -0.96 4.46
N SER A 224 9.52 -0.67 3.21
CA SER A 224 8.40 -1.33 2.52
C SER A 224 8.64 -2.83 2.34
N ALA A 225 9.88 -3.24 1.99
CA ALA A 225 10.24 -4.64 1.83
C ALA A 225 10.27 -5.40 3.17
N ILE A 226 10.76 -4.76 4.25
CA ILE A 226 10.72 -5.32 5.60
C ILE A 226 9.27 -5.53 6.06
N MET A 227 8.39 -4.56 5.84
CA MET A 227 6.97 -4.70 6.15
C MET A 227 6.32 -5.84 5.36
N ASN A 228 6.69 -6.03 4.09
CA ASN A 228 6.24 -7.18 3.31
C ASN A 228 6.70 -8.51 3.97
N GLY A 229 7.96 -8.57 4.41
CA GLY A 229 8.50 -9.74 5.10
C GLY A 229 7.80 -10.02 6.43
N ILE A 230 7.52 -8.99 7.24
CA ILE A 230 6.78 -9.11 8.50
C ILE A 230 5.37 -9.68 8.24
N THR A 231 4.67 -9.14 7.24
CA THR A 231 3.32 -9.65 6.89
C THR A 231 3.36 -11.08 6.36
N ALA A 232 4.34 -11.41 5.52
CA ALA A 232 4.51 -12.76 4.99
C ALA A 232 4.86 -13.79 6.06
N HIS A 233 5.59 -13.39 7.11
CA HIS A 233 5.86 -14.24 8.27
C HIS A 233 4.58 -14.52 9.08
N GLY A 234 3.68 -13.54 9.15
CA GLY A 234 2.46 -13.64 9.95
C GLY A 234 2.63 -13.20 11.41
N GLY A 235 1.50 -13.08 12.12
CA GLY A 235 1.45 -12.74 13.55
C GLY A 235 1.52 -11.24 13.86
N LEU A 236 1.91 -10.38 12.90
CA LEU A 236 2.01 -8.94 13.06
C LEU A 236 1.32 -8.21 11.91
N ILE A 237 0.92 -6.96 12.16
CA ILE A 237 0.32 -6.03 11.20
C ILE A 237 1.24 -4.81 11.06
N PRO A 238 2.08 -4.73 10.03
CA PRO A 238 2.98 -3.60 9.88
C PRO A 238 2.29 -2.40 9.21
N TYR A 239 2.66 -1.20 9.67
CA TYR A 239 2.43 0.04 8.95
C TYR A 239 3.69 0.89 8.93
N GLY A 240 3.91 1.64 7.85
CA GLY A 240 5.09 2.48 7.73
C GLY A 240 4.83 3.74 6.92
N GLY A 241 5.45 4.83 7.35
CA GLY A 241 5.22 6.17 6.81
C GLY A 241 6.41 6.78 6.10
N THR A 242 6.09 7.52 5.03
CA THR A 242 6.97 8.48 4.35
C THR A 242 6.13 9.53 3.64
N PHE A 243 6.74 10.52 2.97
CA PHE A 243 6.00 11.41 2.07
C PHE A 243 5.55 10.67 0.82
N LEU A 244 4.40 11.08 0.26
CA LEU A 244 3.84 10.40 -0.91
C LEU A 244 4.79 10.42 -2.11
N VAL A 245 5.51 11.53 -2.36
CA VAL A 245 6.48 11.62 -3.45
C VAL A 245 7.57 10.55 -3.35
N PHE A 246 7.96 10.16 -2.13
CA PHE A 246 8.98 9.13 -1.91
C PHE A 246 8.46 7.70 -2.08
N SER A 247 7.17 7.52 -2.38
CA SER A 247 6.65 6.24 -2.86
C SER A 247 7.36 5.77 -4.14
N ASP A 248 7.94 6.68 -4.92
CA ASP A 248 8.73 6.35 -6.10
C ASP A 248 9.95 5.50 -5.75
N TYR A 249 10.63 5.78 -4.62
CA TYR A 249 11.72 4.93 -4.13
C TYR A 249 11.24 3.57 -3.65
N ALA A 250 10.03 3.47 -3.12
CA ALA A 250 9.44 2.23 -2.57
C ALA A 250 8.62 1.43 -3.61
N ARG A 251 8.42 1.96 -4.82
CA ARG A 251 7.43 1.47 -5.77
C ARG A 251 7.50 -0.03 -6.04
N ASN A 252 8.68 -0.59 -6.19
CA ASN A 252 8.83 -2.03 -6.44
C ASN A 252 8.33 -2.84 -5.24
N ALA A 253 8.71 -2.48 -4.00
CA ALA A 253 8.26 -3.18 -2.80
C ALA A 253 6.74 -3.08 -2.61
N VAL A 254 6.14 -1.92 -2.88
CA VAL A 254 4.67 -1.72 -2.85
C VAL A 254 3.98 -2.60 -3.89
N ARG A 255 4.51 -2.65 -5.12
CA ARG A 255 4.01 -3.54 -6.17
C ARG A 255 4.13 -5.01 -5.78
N MET A 256 5.23 -5.40 -5.13
CA MET A 256 5.41 -6.77 -4.63
C MET A 256 4.42 -7.12 -3.52
N ALA A 257 4.10 -6.20 -2.60
CA ALA A 257 3.04 -6.41 -1.62
C ALA A 257 1.70 -6.74 -2.30
N ALA A 258 1.35 -6.02 -3.37
CA ALA A 258 0.13 -6.27 -4.15
C ALA A 258 0.18 -7.64 -4.88
N LEU A 259 1.29 -7.95 -5.54
CA LEU A 259 1.49 -9.22 -6.24
C LEU A 259 1.42 -10.42 -5.28
N MET A 260 1.98 -10.29 -4.08
CA MET A 260 1.99 -11.31 -3.04
C MET A 260 0.71 -11.31 -2.18
N ARG A 261 -0.21 -10.37 -2.40
CA ARG A 261 -1.47 -10.22 -1.64
C ARG A 261 -1.25 -10.05 -0.13
N LEU A 262 -0.33 -9.17 0.23
CA LEU A 262 0.03 -8.91 1.63
C LEU A 262 -0.77 -7.71 2.19
N GLY A 263 -1.38 -7.87 3.35
CA GLY A 263 -2.11 -6.82 4.07
C GLY A 263 -1.15 -5.85 4.79
N VAL A 264 -0.40 -5.06 4.03
CA VAL A 264 0.53 -4.04 4.53
C VAL A 264 -0.11 -2.67 4.45
N VAL A 265 0.10 -1.80 5.44
CA VAL A 265 -0.41 -0.42 5.44
C VAL A 265 0.72 0.57 5.16
N PHE A 266 0.68 1.23 4.01
CA PHE A 266 1.59 2.30 3.62
C PHE A 266 0.95 3.66 3.94
N VAL A 267 1.58 4.44 4.82
CA VAL A 267 1.11 5.76 5.25
C VAL A 267 1.88 6.82 4.47
N TYR A 268 1.26 7.39 3.43
CA TYR A 268 1.85 8.41 2.58
C TYR A 268 1.25 9.78 2.89
N THR A 269 2.03 10.64 3.53
CA THR A 269 1.61 12.00 3.87
C THR A 269 2.12 13.03 2.86
N HIS A 270 1.65 14.28 2.97
CA HIS A 270 2.04 15.37 2.05
C HIS A 270 1.56 15.06 0.63
N ASP A 271 0.23 14.88 0.51
CA ASP A 271 -0.49 14.24 -0.58
C ASP A 271 -0.52 15.02 -1.91
N SER A 272 -0.22 16.33 -1.90
CA SER A 272 -0.41 17.21 -3.05
C SER A 272 0.43 18.50 -2.95
N ILE A 273 0.20 19.44 -3.85
CA ILE A 273 0.73 20.81 -3.76
C ILE A 273 0.43 21.50 -2.42
N GLY A 274 -0.54 20.97 -1.67
CA GLY A 274 -0.92 21.44 -0.35
C GLY A 274 0.17 21.29 0.72
N LEU A 275 1.26 20.57 0.42
CA LEU A 275 2.40 20.53 1.33
C LEU A 275 3.14 21.88 1.42
N GLY A 276 3.09 22.72 0.36
CA GLY A 276 3.55 24.09 0.43
C GLY A 276 4.98 24.34 -0.06
N GLU A 277 5.77 25.02 0.74
CA GLU A 277 7.02 25.67 0.36
C GLU A 277 8.17 24.72 0.00
N ASP A 278 8.12 23.47 0.39
CA ASP A 278 9.13 22.45 0.05
C ASP A 278 9.26 22.26 -1.49
N GLY A 279 8.22 22.63 -2.22
CA GLY A 279 8.25 22.82 -3.67
C GLY A 279 8.18 21.55 -4.51
N PRO A 280 8.54 21.64 -5.80
CA PRO A 280 8.28 20.60 -6.82
C PRO A 280 8.92 19.25 -6.50
N THR A 281 10.06 19.22 -5.82
CA THR A 281 10.76 17.97 -5.48
C THR A 281 10.05 17.14 -4.42
N HIS A 282 9.10 17.76 -3.70
CA HIS A 282 8.34 17.12 -2.61
C HIS A 282 6.84 17.05 -2.91
N GLN A 283 6.35 17.75 -3.93
CA GLN A 283 4.93 17.82 -4.31
C GLN A 283 4.59 16.68 -5.28
N PRO A 284 3.79 15.68 -4.84
CA PRO A 284 3.34 14.62 -5.74
C PRO A 284 2.32 15.17 -6.75
N ILE A 285 2.43 14.75 -7.98
CA ILE A 285 1.52 15.06 -9.09
C ILE A 285 0.94 13.78 -9.68
N GLU A 286 1.81 12.85 -10.13
CA GLU A 286 1.43 11.59 -10.76
C GLU A 286 1.39 10.40 -9.81
N GLN A 287 1.92 10.52 -8.58
CA GLN A 287 2.09 9.41 -7.66
C GLN A 287 0.76 8.73 -7.29
N VAL A 288 -0.29 9.53 -7.01
CA VAL A 288 -1.63 8.99 -6.71
C VAL A 288 -2.15 8.16 -7.88
N ALA A 289 -2.10 8.70 -9.09
CA ALA A 289 -2.55 8.01 -10.31
C ALA A 289 -1.75 6.73 -10.55
N SER A 290 -0.42 6.83 -10.44
CA SER A 290 0.49 5.72 -10.68
C SER A 290 0.34 4.58 -9.66
N LEU A 291 0.01 4.88 -8.41
CA LEU A 291 -0.30 3.87 -7.40
C LEU A 291 -1.65 3.22 -7.65
N ARG A 292 -2.67 4.00 -8.05
CA ARG A 292 -4.02 3.48 -8.35
C ARG A 292 -4.06 2.44 -9.46
N ILE A 293 -3.13 2.48 -10.41
CA ILE A 293 -3.06 1.50 -11.51
C ILE A 293 -2.36 0.18 -11.12
N ILE A 294 -1.76 0.07 -9.93
CA ILE A 294 -1.21 -1.20 -9.45
C ILE A 294 -2.37 -2.15 -9.14
N PRO A 295 -2.47 -3.31 -9.81
CA PRO A 295 -3.54 -4.27 -9.52
C PRO A 295 -3.56 -4.69 -8.06
N GLN A 296 -4.77 -4.82 -7.48
CA GLN A 296 -5.00 -5.26 -6.09
C GLN A 296 -4.50 -4.30 -5.00
N LEU A 297 -3.94 -3.15 -5.34
CA LEU A 297 -3.61 -2.13 -4.36
C LEU A 297 -4.84 -1.27 -4.06
N GLU A 298 -5.15 -1.07 -2.79
CA GLU A 298 -6.13 -0.08 -2.36
C GLU A 298 -5.45 1.25 -2.04
N LEU A 299 -6.00 2.35 -2.56
CA LEU A 299 -5.53 3.68 -2.22
C LEU A 299 -6.69 4.52 -1.70
N TRP A 300 -6.56 4.92 -0.45
CA TRP A 300 -7.51 5.79 0.25
C TRP A 300 -6.93 7.20 0.38
N ARG A 301 -7.64 8.20 -0.15
CA ARG A 301 -7.32 9.62 -0.02
C ARG A 301 -8.47 10.33 0.68
N PRO A 302 -8.52 10.27 2.03
CA PRO A 302 -9.63 10.78 2.82
C PRO A 302 -9.65 12.31 2.87
N CYS A 303 -10.86 12.89 2.92
CA CYS A 303 -11.07 14.32 2.93
C CYS A 303 -11.06 14.97 4.32
N ASP A 304 -11.21 14.18 5.39
CA ASP A 304 -11.29 14.64 6.78
C ASP A 304 -11.03 13.53 7.80
N ALA A 305 -11.23 13.84 9.08
CA ALA A 305 -11.01 12.90 10.18
C ALA A 305 -11.90 11.64 10.09
N ALA A 306 -13.16 11.79 9.71
CA ALA A 306 -14.10 10.67 9.63
C ALA A 306 -13.72 9.69 8.51
N GLU A 307 -13.46 10.18 7.29
CA GLU A 307 -12.97 9.31 6.21
C GLU A 307 -11.60 8.71 6.53
N THR A 308 -10.72 9.41 7.26
CA THR A 308 -9.43 8.86 7.70
C THR A 308 -9.62 7.69 8.67
N ALA A 309 -10.56 7.80 9.60
CA ALA A 309 -10.89 6.71 10.52
C ALA A 309 -11.48 5.50 9.76
N VAL A 310 -12.36 5.73 8.78
CA VAL A 310 -12.89 4.68 7.90
C VAL A 310 -11.78 4.02 7.09
N ALA A 311 -10.85 4.79 6.53
CA ALA A 311 -9.72 4.29 5.75
C ALA A 311 -8.78 3.42 6.58
N TRP A 312 -8.48 3.79 7.83
CA TRP A 312 -7.70 2.97 8.75
C TRP A 312 -8.40 1.66 9.10
N ARG A 313 -9.70 1.70 9.39
CA ARG A 313 -10.49 0.49 9.61
C ARG A 313 -10.41 -0.43 8.40
N ALA A 314 -10.67 0.08 7.20
CA ALA A 314 -10.59 -0.68 5.96
C ALA A 314 -9.19 -1.27 5.73
N ALA A 315 -8.12 -0.51 6.01
CA ALA A 315 -6.73 -0.95 5.86
C ALA A 315 -6.38 -2.12 6.80
N ILE A 316 -6.83 -2.08 8.05
CA ILE A 316 -6.59 -3.16 9.02
C ILE A 316 -7.43 -4.41 8.70
N GLU A 317 -8.68 -4.24 8.27
CA GLU A 317 -9.57 -5.33 7.87
C GLU A 317 -9.10 -6.00 6.55
N ASN A 318 -8.40 -5.27 5.69
CA ASN A 318 -7.89 -5.79 4.41
C ASN A 318 -6.61 -6.61 4.60
N ARG A 319 -6.73 -7.90 4.90
CA ARG A 319 -5.60 -8.80 5.14
C ARG A 319 -5.01 -9.43 3.88
N SER A 320 -5.63 -9.24 2.71
CA SER A 320 -5.28 -9.90 1.45
C SER A 320 -4.82 -8.96 0.34
N ALA A 321 -4.61 -7.68 0.66
CA ALA A 321 -4.08 -6.70 -0.28
C ALA A 321 -3.46 -5.51 0.48
N PRO A 322 -2.44 -4.84 -0.07
CA PRO A 322 -1.86 -3.66 0.56
C PRO A 322 -2.79 -2.46 0.43
N THR A 323 -2.72 -1.60 1.44
CA THR A 323 -3.47 -0.34 1.47
C THR A 323 -2.53 0.84 1.60
N CYS A 324 -2.65 1.83 0.69
CA CYS A 324 -2.01 3.13 0.79
C CYS A 324 -2.99 4.15 1.38
N LEU A 325 -2.62 4.81 2.46
CA LEU A 325 -3.32 5.94 3.04
C LEU A 325 -2.62 7.23 2.61
N VAL A 326 -3.28 8.03 1.78
CA VAL A 326 -2.73 9.26 1.20
C VAL A 326 -3.31 10.46 1.95
N LEU A 327 -2.46 11.16 2.70
CA LEU A 327 -2.86 12.06 3.77
C LEU A 327 -2.32 13.49 3.59
N THR A 328 -3.13 14.48 3.92
CA THR A 328 -2.77 15.89 3.80
C THR A 328 -1.74 16.35 4.84
N ARG A 329 -0.90 17.31 4.47
CA ARG A 329 -0.10 18.11 5.42
C ARG A 329 -0.92 19.24 6.02
N GLN A 330 -1.68 19.94 5.17
CA GLN A 330 -2.54 21.06 5.55
C GLN A 330 -3.82 20.57 6.23
N ALA A 331 -4.37 21.43 7.09
CA ALA A 331 -5.66 21.18 7.71
C ALA A 331 -6.79 21.25 6.68
N VAL A 332 -7.78 20.37 6.83
CA VAL A 332 -9.00 20.30 6.03
C VAL A 332 -10.21 20.40 6.96
N PRO A 333 -11.29 21.09 6.54
CA PRO A 333 -12.50 21.20 7.37
C PRO A 333 -13.28 19.89 7.35
N PRO A 334 -13.91 19.51 8.47
CA PRO A 334 -14.78 18.35 8.52
C PRO A 334 -16.01 18.53 7.62
N GLN A 335 -16.48 17.45 7.04
CA GLN A 335 -17.70 17.45 6.24
C GLN A 335 -18.86 16.84 7.05
N PRO A 336 -20.02 17.48 7.08
CA PRO A 336 -21.19 16.90 7.75
C PRO A 336 -21.70 15.67 7.00
N ARG A 337 -22.03 14.62 7.74
CA ARG A 337 -22.60 13.35 7.24
C ARG A 337 -23.64 12.82 8.21
N ASP A 338 -24.68 12.23 7.67
CA ASP A 338 -25.55 11.37 8.44
C ASP A 338 -24.95 9.97 8.63
N ALA A 339 -25.63 9.12 9.40
CA ALA A 339 -25.14 7.77 9.70
C ALA A 339 -25.07 6.87 8.45
N ALA A 340 -25.95 7.05 7.48
CA ALA A 340 -25.98 6.28 6.24
C ALA A 340 -24.80 6.68 5.33
N GLN A 341 -24.53 7.97 5.21
CA GLN A 341 -23.39 8.50 4.47
C GLN A 341 -22.06 8.07 5.09
N LEU A 342 -21.97 8.11 6.42
CA LEU A 342 -20.78 7.67 7.15
C LEU A 342 -20.52 6.17 6.92
N ALA A 343 -21.54 5.33 6.95
CA ALA A 343 -21.43 3.91 6.63
C ALA A 343 -21.06 3.69 5.15
N ALA A 344 -21.58 4.52 4.24
CA ALA A 344 -21.30 4.44 2.82
C ALA A 344 -19.87 4.87 2.46
N ALA A 345 -19.19 5.66 3.28
CA ALA A 345 -17.79 6.04 3.05
C ALA A 345 -16.86 4.82 2.94
N ALA A 346 -17.14 3.74 3.68
CA ALA A 346 -16.41 2.47 3.60
C ALA A 346 -16.53 1.79 2.21
N ARG A 347 -17.50 2.18 1.40
CA ARG A 347 -17.70 1.66 0.03
C ARG A 347 -16.83 2.35 -1.02
N GLY A 348 -15.99 3.31 -0.61
CA GLY A 348 -14.97 3.95 -1.44
C GLY A 348 -15.44 5.12 -2.30
N GLY A 349 -16.75 5.30 -2.44
CA GLY A 349 -17.38 6.44 -3.11
C GLY A 349 -18.84 6.54 -2.70
N TYR A 350 -19.32 7.72 -2.33
CA TYR A 350 -20.67 7.93 -1.83
C TYR A 350 -21.16 9.37 -2.06
N VAL A 351 -22.47 9.56 -2.04
CA VAL A 351 -23.09 10.88 -2.18
C VAL A 351 -22.94 11.65 -0.86
N LEU A 352 -22.12 12.72 -0.89
CA LEU A 352 -21.90 13.60 0.26
C LEU A 352 -22.94 14.72 0.33
N ILE A 353 -23.26 15.34 -0.81
CA ILE A 353 -24.34 16.33 -0.93
C ILE A 353 -25.24 15.86 -2.06
N ASP A 354 -26.52 15.70 -1.80
CA ASP A 354 -27.51 15.37 -2.83
C ASP A 354 -28.39 16.57 -3.18
N SER A 355 -29.09 16.48 -4.30
CA SER A 355 -30.06 17.46 -4.77
C SER A 355 -31.48 17.00 -4.50
N ASP A 356 -32.42 17.95 -4.41
CA ASP A 356 -33.84 17.65 -4.39
C ASP A 356 -34.30 17.14 -5.77
N GLY A 357 -34.34 15.80 -5.91
CA GLY A 357 -34.66 15.10 -7.14
C GLY A 357 -33.42 14.77 -7.99
N PRO A 358 -33.61 14.24 -9.23
CA PRO A 358 -32.51 13.81 -10.08
C PRO A 358 -31.49 14.93 -10.34
N PRO A 359 -30.18 14.69 -10.13
CA PRO A 359 -29.17 15.71 -10.37
C PRO A 359 -29.04 16.07 -11.85
N GLU A 360 -28.82 17.35 -12.14
CA GLU A 360 -28.48 17.86 -13.48
C GLU A 360 -26.98 17.76 -13.74
N ALA A 361 -26.17 17.84 -12.67
CA ALA A 361 -24.73 17.64 -12.75
C ALA A 361 -24.20 16.89 -11.53
N ILE A 362 -23.06 16.21 -11.69
CA ILE A 362 -22.36 15.49 -10.62
C ILE A 362 -20.94 16.04 -10.51
N VAL A 363 -20.55 16.41 -9.29
CA VAL A 363 -19.16 16.72 -8.94
C VAL A 363 -18.57 15.54 -8.19
N ILE A 364 -17.37 15.10 -8.58
CA ILE A 364 -16.65 14.00 -7.93
C ILE A 364 -15.36 14.60 -7.37
N ALA A 365 -15.11 14.46 -6.08
CA ALA A 365 -13.90 14.97 -5.45
C ALA A 365 -13.32 13.96 -4.46
N THR A 366 -12.03 14.12 -4.14
CA THR A 366 -11.31 13.28 -3.20
C THR A 366 -10.31 14.11 -2.39
N GLY A 367 -9.94 13.64 -1.21
CA GLY A 367 -8.96 14.33 -0.38
C GLY A 367 -9.35 15.76 -0.02
N SER A 368 -8.35 16.64 0.06
CA SER A 368 -8.55 18.05 0.43
C SER A 368 -9.49 18.83 -0.50
N GLU A 369 -9.69 18.38 -1.72
CA GLU A 369 -10.50 19.05 -2.73
C GLU A 369 -12.03 18.88 -2.48
N VAL A 370 -12.43 17.93 -1.66
CA VAL A 370 -13.85 17.72 -1.31
C VAL A 370 -14.46 18.95 -0.66
N ALA A 371 -13.75 19.64 0.23
CA ALA A 371 -14.24 20.84 0.87
C ALA A 371 -14.49 21.98 -0.14
N ILE A 372 -13.54 22.18 -1.05
CA ILE A 372 -13.63 23.19 -2.12
C ILE A 372 -14.81 22.87 -3.04
N ALA A 373 -14.98 21.60 -3.40
CA ALA A 373 -16.10 21.12 -4.22
C ALA A 373 -17.46 21.32 -3.51
N ALA A 374 -17.51 21.07 -2.19
CA ALA A 374 -18.71 21.24 -1.39
C ALA A 374 -19.19 22.71 -1.38
N ASP A 375 -18.26 23.66 -1.22
CA ASP A 375 -18.57 25.08 -1.26
C ASP A 375 -19.10 25.50 -2.64
N ALA A 376 -18.48 25.02 -3.72
CA ALA A 376 -18.92 25.29 -5.09
C ALA A 376 -20.32 24.69 -5.37
N VAL A 377 -20.56 23.45 -4.95
CA VAL A 377 -21.87 22.78 -5.12
C VAL A 377 -22.97 23.53 -4.38
N ARG A 378 -22.73 23.94 -3.13
CA ARG A 378 -23.69 24.74 -2.35
C ARG A 378 -23.99 26.09 -3.04
N ALA A 379 -22.97 26.75 -3.58
CA ALA A 379 -23.13 28.01 -4.29
C ALA A 379 -23.95 27.86 -5.58
N VAL A 380 -23.76 26.80 -6.36
CA VAL A 380 -24.54 26.51 -7.56
C VAL A 380 -25.97 26.08 -7.19
N ALA A 381 -26.15 25.26 -6.16
CA ALA A 381 -27.47 24.84 -5.68
C ALA A 381 -28.32 26.04 -5.23
N ALA A 382 -27.71 27.07 -4.62
CA ALA A 382 -28.40 28.30 -4.24
C ALA A 382 -28.99 29.08 -5.44
N THR A 383 -28.56 28.78 -6.68
CA THR A 383 -29.16 29.35 -7.92
C THR A 383 -30.36 28.53 -8.44
N GLY A 384 -30.75 27.44 -7.72
CA GLY A 384 -31.86 26.59 -8.12
C GLY A 384 -31.44 25.36 -9.00
N ARG A 385 -30.14 25.18 -9.28
CA ARG A 385 -29.66 24.03 -10.06
C ARG A 385 -29.45 22.81 -9.16
N ARG A 386 -29.77 21.63 -9.66
CA ARG A 386 -29.63 20.36 -8.94
C ARG A 386 -28.26 19.73 -9.18
N VAL A 387 -27.37 19.89 -8.23
CA VAL A 387 -26.01 19.39 -8.32
C VAL A 387 -25.73 18.42 -7.16
N ARG A 388 -25.18 17.24 -7.50
CA ARG A 388 -24.74 16.25 -6.54
C ARG A 388 -23.23 16.33 -6.33
N LEU A 389 -22.77 16.20 -5.07
CA LEU A 389 -21.37 15.99 -4.73
C LEU A 389 -21.15 14.53 -4.30
N VAL A 390 -20.20 13.87 -4.93
CA VAL A 390 -19.71 12.55 -4.57
C VAL A 390 -18.31 12.69 -3.97
N SER A 391 -18.13 12.23 -2.73
CA SER A 391 -16.79 12.00 -2.18
C SER A 391 -16.31 10.62 -2.61
N MET A 392 -15.08 10.54 -3.14
CA MET A 392 -14.51 9.33 -3.71
C MET A 392 -13.16 9.00 -3.04
N PRO A 393 -13.14 8.63 -1.75
CA PRO A 393 -11.89 8.38 -1.02
C PRO A 393 -11.10 7.18 -1.54
N CYS A 394 -11.74 6.16 -2.16
CA CYS A 394 -11.06 4.98 -2.69
C CYS A 394 -11.72 4.45 -3.96
N LEU A 395 -11.09 4.68 -5.11
CA LEU A 395 -11.63 4.27 -6.41
C LEU A 395 -11.80 2.75 -6.50
N SER A 396 -10.81 1.97 -6.06
CA SER A 396 -10.86 0.51 -6.15
C SER A 396 -11.93 -0.11 -5.26
N ALA A 397 -12.19 0.46 -4.08
CA ALA A 397 -13.28 0.01 -3.20
C ALA A 397 -14.65 0.33 -3.83
N PHE A 398 -14.81 1.49 -4.46
CA PHE A 398 -16.02 1.85 -5.19
C PHE A 398 -16.28 0.94 -6.40
N GLU A 399 -15.25 0.62 -7.17
CA GLU A 399 -15.35 -0.25 -8.34
C GLU A 399 -15.76 -1.69 -7.99
N ARG A 400 -15.44 -2.15 -6.78
CA ARG A 400 -15.88 -3.48 -6.30
C ARG A 400 -17.33 -3.53 -5.85
N GLN A 401 -18.03 -2.38 -5.76
CA GLN A 401 -19.44 -2.37 -5.41
C GLN A 401 -20.29 -2.94 -6.56
N ASP A 402 -21.47 -3.43 -6.21
CA ASP A 402 -22.46 -3.86 -7.20
C ASP A 402 -22.88 -2.70 -8.14
N GLU A 403 -23.37 -3.07 -9.31
CA GLU A 403 -23.75 -2.11 -10.34
C GLU A 403 -24.88 -1.18 -9.88
N ALA A 404 -25.81 -1.68 -9.06
CA ALA A 404 -26.93 -0.91 -8.57
C ALA A 404 -26.44 0.24 -7.67
N TYR A 405 -25.50 -0.06 -6.78
CA TYR A 405 -24.88 0.97 -5.94
C TYR A 405 -24.09 2.00 -6.76
N ARG A 406 -23.24 1.53 -7.66
CA ARG A 406 -22.44 2.44 -8.50
C ARG A 406 -23.32 3.36 -9.34
N ARG A 407 -24.42 2.84 -9.88
CA ARG A 407 -25.41 3.66 -10.60
C ARG A 407 -26.20 4.59 -9.70
N ALA A 408 -26.48 4.20 -8.47
CA ALA A 408 -27.15 5.10 -7.50
C ALA A 408 -26.26 6.30 -7.16
N VAL A 409 -24.95 6.09 -7.01
CA VAL A 409 -23.96 7.15 -6.74
C VAL A 409 -23.68 8.00 -7.98
N LEU A 410 -23.43 7.34 -9.14
CA LEU A 410 -23.07 7.95 -10.41
C LEU A 410 -24.05 7.51 -11.52
N PRO A 411 -25.30 8.05 -11.55
CA PRO A 411 -26.28 7.73 -12.56
C PRO A 411 -25.74 7.93 -13.99
N GLY A 412 -25.91 6.94 -14.86
CA GLY A 412 -25.32 6.91 -16.21
C GLY A 412 -25.94 7.92 -17.18
N ASP A 413 -27.15 8.36 -16.93
CA ASP A 413 -27.88 9.38 -17.69
C ASP A 413 -27.41 10.82 -17.41
N VAL A 414 -26.76 11.06 -16.27
CA VAL A 414 -26.18 12.37 -15.95
C VAL A 414 -24.77 12.48 -16.54
N ARG A 415 -24.65 13.14 -17.70
CA ARG A 415 -23.38 13.33 -18.43
C ARG A 415 -22.60 14.56 -17.99
N ALA A 416 -23.28 15.58 -17.47
CA ALA A 416 -22.66 16.78 -16.94
C ALA A 416 -21.89 16.45 -15.65
N ARG A 417 -20.58 16.16 -15.78
CA ARG A 417 -19.74 15.73 -14.66
C ARG A 417 -18.48 16.54 -14.55
N VAL A 418 -18.07 16.81 -13.31
CA VAL A 418 -16.81 17.49 -12.98
C VAL A 418 -16.06 16.63 -11.98
N ALA A 419 -14.77 16.38 -12.23
CA ALA A 419 -13.88 15.79 -11.24
C ALA A 419 -12.88 16.81 -10.72
N VAL A 420 -12.50 16.71 -9.44
CA VAL A 420 -11.59 17.65 -8.77
C VAL A 420 -10.57 16.87 -7.95
N GLU A 421 -9.31 16.91 -8.35
CA GLU A 421 -8.18 16.31 -7.60
C GLU A 421 -6.89 17.07 -7.91
N ALA A 422 -6.13 17.45 -6.89
CA ALA A 422 -4.82 18.07 -7.01
C ALA A 422 -3.76 17.01 -7.39
N GLY A 423 -3.81 16.54 -8.61
CA GLY A 423 -2.98 15.54 -9.26
C GLY A 423 -3.30 15.45 -10.73
N VAL A 424 -2.66 14.51 -11.46
CA VAL A 424 -2.91 14.34 -12.91
C VAL A 424 -4.35 13.96 -13.22
N ARG A 425 -4.84 14.39 -14.36
CA ARG A 425 -6.26 14.23 -14.76
C ARG A 425 -6.62 12.79 -15.18
N GLU A 426 -5.65 11.97 -15.56
CA GLU A 426 -5.86 10.69 -16.24
C GLU A 426 -6.85 9.73 -15.55
N PRO A 427 -6.84 9.52 -14.22
CA PRO A 427 -7.74 8.55 -13.58
C PRO A 427 -9.22 8.92 -13.69
N TRP A 428 -9.53 10.18 -13.93
CA TRP A 428 -10.89 10.72 -13.83
C TRP A 428 -11.70 10.62 -15.12
N TRP A 429 -11.08 10.45 -16.29
CA TRP A 429 -11.78 10.35 -17.57
C TRP A 429 -12.82 9.24 -17.60
N ARG A 430 -12.57 8.12 -16.97
CA ARG A 430 -13.53 7.00 -16.89
C ARG A 430 -14.82 7.34 -16.12
N TYR A 431 -14.77 8.34 -15.23
CA TYR A 431 -15.90 8.76 -14.39
C TYR A 431 -16.65 9.95 -14.97
N VAL A 432 -15.94 10.88 -15.59
CA VAL A 432 -16.56 12.09 -16.16
C VAL A 432 -16.99 11.90 -17.61
N GLY A 433 -16.36 11.01 -18.35
CA GLY A 433 -16.62 10.81 -19.76
C GLY A 433 -16.11 11.95 -20.65
N PRO A 434 -16.39 11.88 -21.98
CA PRO A 434 -15.87 12.87 -22.95
C PRO A 434 -16.50 14.27 -22.80
N ASP A 435 -17.68 14.36 -22.22
CA ASP A 435 -18.44 15.60 -22.05
C ASP A 435 -18.16 16.30 -20.71
N GLY A 436 -17.40 15.62 -19.83
CA GLY A 436 -17.07 16.12 -18.49
C GLY A 436 -15.83 17.00 -18.46
N LEU A 437 -15.63 17.65 -17.33
CA LEU A 437 -14.45 18.47 -17.05
C LEU A 437 -13.66 17.93 -15.85
N ILE A 438 -12.34 18.10 -15.88
CA ILE A 438 -11.46 17.69 -14.79
C ILE A 438 -10.59 18.87 -14.37
N LEU A 439 -10.72 19.29 -13.12
CA LEU A 439 -9.76 20.18 -12.47
C LEU A 439 -8.66 19.33 -11.87
N GLY A 440 -7.51 19.34 -12.52
CA GLY A 440 -6.31 18.59 -12.16
C GLY A 440 -5.04 19.37 -12.49
N ILE A 441 -3.88 18.75 -12.27
CA ILE A 441 -2.57 19.35 -12.51
C ILE A 441 -1.75 18.41 -13.40
N ASP A 442 -1.39 18.87 -14.61
CA ASP A 442 -0.56 18.11 -15.56
C ASP A 442 0.83 18.74 -15.72
N ARG A 443 1.31 19.44 -14.71
CA ARG A 443 2.65 20.01 -14.62
C ARG A 443 3.16 19.92 -13.20
N PHE A 444 4.46 20.02 -13.00
CA PHE A 444 5.05 20.02 -11.64
C PHE A 444 4.56 21.22 -10.82
N GLY A 445 4.60 21.05 -9.51
CA GLY A 445 4.25 22.06 -8.53
C GLY A 445 5.25 23.22 -8.46
N GLU A 446 5.05 24.10 -7.50
CA GLU A 446 5.88 25.31 -7.30
C GLU A 446 6.05 25.54 -5.79
N SER A 447 7.10 26.30 -5.40
CA SER A 447 7.38 26.62 -4.00
C SER A 447 6.63 27.90 -3.60
N ALA A 448 5.59 27.74 -2.78
CA ALA A 448 4.83 28.82 -2.17
C ALA A 448 3.96 28.28 -1.02
N PRO A 449 3.35 29.14 -0.18
CA PRO A 449 2.36 28.68 0.80
C PRO A 449 1.19 27.96 0.15
N ALA A 450 0.71 26.88 0.78
CA ALA A 450 -0.35 26.01 0.28
C ALA A 450 -1.55 26.76 -0.29
N LYS A 451 -2.06 27.77 0.43
CA LYS A 451 -3.19 28.59 -0.02
C LYS A 451 -2.91 29.30 -1.35
N THR A 452 -1.70 29.85 -1.51
CA THR A 452 -1.26 30.51 -2.75
C THR A 452 -1.20 29.51 -3.90
N LEU A 453 -0.66 28.30 -3.65
CA LEU A 453 -0.59 27.24 -4.66
C LEU A 453 -1.97 26.78 -5.11
N PHE A 454 -2.90 26.53 -4.18
CA PHE A 454 -4.27 26.17 -4.54
C PHE A 454 -4.93 27.26 -5.42
N GLN A 455 -4.74 28.54 -5.09
CA GLN A 455 -5.22 29.66 -5.92
C GLN A 455 -4.56 29.69 -7.30
N HIS A 456 -3.22 29.55 -7.34
CA HIS A 456 -2.43 29.60 -8.57
C HIS A 456 -2.80 28.46 -9.54
N PHE A 457 -2.97 27.24 -9.03
CA PHE A 457 -3.37 26.07 -9.82
C PHE A 457 -4.89 25.98 -10.06
N GLY A 458 -5.67 26.91 -9.53
CA GLY A 458 -7.11 27.00 -9.79
C GLY A 458 -7.99 26.08 -8.95
N PHE A 459 -7.49 25.56 -7.84
CA PHE A 459 -8.30 24.80 -6.88
C PHE A 459 -9.01 25.76 -5.92
N THR A 460 -10.02 26.42 -6.44
CA THR A 460 -10.87 27.35 -5.69
C THR A 460 -12.35 27.04 -5.93
N ALA A 461 -13.22 27.37 -4.96
CA ALA A 461 -14.66 27.17 -5.12
C ALA A 461 -15.21 27.86 -6.36
N ASP A 462 -14.70 29.05 -6.71
CA ASP A 462 -15.11 29.77 -7.92
C ASP A 462 -14.75 29.05 -9.22
N LYS A 463 -13.56 28.43 -9.29
CA LYS A 463 -13.16 27.66 -10.49
C LYS A 463 -13.97 26.37 -10.62
N VAL A 464 -14.22 25.68 -9.50
CA VAL A 464 -15.11 24.50 -9.50
C VAL A 464 -16.52 24.90 -9.90
N ARG A 465 -17.05 26.02 -9.37
CA ARG A 465 -18.34 26.57 -9.76
C ARG A 465 -18.40 26.84 -11.26
N SER A 466 -17.41 27.53 -11.81
CA SER A 466 -17.35 27.81 -13.25
C SER A 466 -17.33 26.54 -14.10
N ALA A 467 -16.65 25.48 -13.63
CA ALA A 467 -16.65 24.20 -14.32
C ALA A 467 -18.04 23.51 -14.27
N ILE A 468 -18.73 23.57 -13.13
CA ILE A 468 -20.09 23.04 -13.00
C ILE A 468 -21.05 23.79 -13.95
N GLU A 469 -21.00 25.12 -13.96
CA GLU A 469 -21.81 25.97 -14.84
C GLU A 469 -21.55 25.67 -16.32
N ALA A 470 -20.29 25.41 -16.69
CA ALA A 470 -19.91 25.09 -18.08
C ALA A 470 -20.50 23.74 -18.54
N VAL A 471 -20.42 22.69 -17.72
CA VAL A 471 -20.99 21.35 -18.06
C VAL A 471 -22.52 21.40 -18.09
N LEU A 472 -23.15 22.17 -17.21
CA LEU A 472 -24.61 22.39 -17.20
C LEU A 472 -25.06 23.11 -18.47
N ALA A 473 -24.36 24.18 -18.85
CA ALA A 473 -24.68 24.93 -20.09
C ALA A 473 -24.48 24.08 -21.36
N ALA A 474 -23.53 23.16 -21.38
CA ALA A 474 -23.35 22.21 -22.46
C ALA A 474 -24.54 21.23 -22.55
N ALA A 475 -24.96 20.65 -21.42
CA ALA A 475 -26.10 19.72 -21.34
C ALA A 475 -27.44 20.43 -21.77
N ASP A 476 -27.65 21.68 -21.35
CA ASP A 476 -28.83 22.43 -21.71
C ASP A 476 -28.91 22.66 -23.25
N ARG A 477 -27.77 22.95 -23.90
CA ARG A 477 -27.69 23.08 -25.37
C ARG A 477 -28.01 21.78 -26.11
N ASP A 478 -27.52 20.67 -25.66
CA ASP A 478 -27.78 19.36 -26.26
C ASP A 478 -29.26 18.94 -26.11
N SER A 479 -29.84 19.19 -24.94
CA SER A 479 -31.27 18.94 -24.70
C SER A 479 -32.19 19.79 -25.59
N SER A 480 -31.78 21.02 -25.92
CA SER A 480 -32.52 21.93 -26.79
C SER A 480 -32.48 21.48 -28.27
N ARG A 481 -31.33 20.92 -28.71
CA ARG A 481 -31.16 20.39 -30.08
C ARG A 481 -32.00 19.15 -30.35
N HIS A 482 -32.17 18.28 -29.33
CA HIS A 482 -32.99 17.06 -29.47
C HIS A 482 -34.49 17.33 -29.43
N LYS A 483 -34.96 18.50 -28.95
CA LYS A 483 -36.36 18.89 -28.96
C LYS A 483 -36.79 19.60 -30.23
N THR A 484 -35.86 20.00 -31.08
CA THR A 484 -36.10 20.72 -32.34
C THR A 484 -35.97 19.83 -33.58
N ASN A 485 -35.57 18.57 -33.43
CA ASN A 485 -35.61 17.51 -34.45
C ASN A 485 -36.72 16.51 -34.13
#